data_9ff229dffb844c1257fc9bc6b586afc5
#
_entry.id   9ff229dffb844c1257fc9bc6b586afc5
#
_cell.length_a   1.000
_cell.length_b   1.000
_cell.length_c   1.000
_cell.angle_alpha   90.00
_cell.angle_beta   90.00
_cell.angle_gamma   90.00
#
_symmetry.space_group_name_H-M   'P 1'
#
loop_
_entity.id
_entity.type
_entity.pdbx_description
1 polymer ?
#
loop_
_entity_poly.entity_id
_entity_poly.type
_entity_poly.pdbx_seq_one_letter_code
_entity_poly.pdbx_strand_id
1 'polypeptide(L)'
;FLFSDGEPDPIKLGLVNQSQSTLAANFSDLVAQEPLFNVTEGGLVELKQELINGDQTALIVIPTNFKDAKEPSKITLLLDAAQVRQADAIAKTLNNSLISIERDIREIEPMFSLEVEDIQARPQRYIDFLLPGILAYMLMNLCIAGSGFNVVEYRRRGILKRLFVTPIQAKDFIVAIILSRMVIILTQISVILGLALMLLNIKIAGSLLSLYGMVILGTFIFLCIGFFLGSLAKTQEAIRPIVALTTFPQLILSGVFFPITSLHELLQPIAQALPLSVVVSGLRGISNDGASLLALNSTALGLVVWMAISFFVAVKYFVWKEVAN
;
A
#
# COMPACT_ATOMS: atom_id res chain seq x y z
N PHE A 1 11.35 13.64 -2.43
CA PHE A 1 10.17 14.39 -2.94
C PHE A 1 8.85 13.58 -2.85
N LEU A 2 8.85 12.26 -2.83
CA LEU A 2 7.64 11.43 -2.68
C LEU A 2 7.29 11.07 -1.23
N PHE A 3 8.10 11.47 -0.26
CA PHE A 3 8.01 11.06 1.15
C PHE A 3 8.41 12.18 2.11
N SER A 4 8.19 13.45 1.74
CA SER A 4 8.34 14.54 2.68
C SER A 4 7.28 14.37 3.78
N ASP A 5 7.65 14.61 5.04
CA ASP A 5 6.76 14.72 6.21
C ASP A 5 5.86 15.99 6.09
N GLY A 6 5.50 16.38 4.88
CA GLY A 6 4.70 17.54 4.60
C GLY A 6 3.24 17.26 4.92
N GLU A 7 2.62 18.20 5.60
CA GLU A 7 1.21 18.47 5.45
C GLU A 7 0.85 18.35 3.96
N PRO A 8 -0.31 17.76 3.61
CA PRO A 8 -0.70 17.64 2.21
C PRO A 8 -0.59 19.01 1.55
N ASP A 9 0.01 19.08 0.36
CA ASP A 9 0.11 20.34 -0.39
C ASP A 9 -1.25 21.02 -0.41
N PRO A 10 -1.36 22.29 -0.02
CA PRO A 10 -2.64 22.98 0.09
C PRO A 10 -3.35 22.95 -1.26
N ILE A 11 -4.63 22.60 -1.22
CA ILE A 11 -5.47 22.48 -2.41
C ILE A 11 -5.68 23.87 -3.01
N LYS A 12 -5.31 24.07 -4.27
CA LYS A 12 -5.51 25.32 -4.99
C LYS A 12 -7.01 25.51 -5.26
N LEU A 13 -7.60 26.52 -4.63
CA LEU A 13 -9.03 26.79 -4.64
C LEU A 13 -9.30 28.19 -5.20
N GLY A 14 -10.02 28.26 -6.32
CA GLY A 14 -10.54 29.53 -6.83
C GLY A 14 -11.80 29.93 -6.07
N LEU A 15 -11.92 31.21 -5.70
CA LEU A 15 -13.09 31.75 -5.03
C LEU A 15 -13.67 32.93 -5.80
N VAL A 16 -14.92 32.79 -6.23
CA VAL A 16 -15.68 33.86 -6.91
C VAL A 16 -16.78 34.33 -5.98
N ASN A 17 -16.64 35.51 -5.41
CA ASN A 17 -17.68 36.13 -4.61
C ASN A 17 -18.48 37.12 -5.45
N GLN A 18 -19.75 36.78 -5.76
CA GLN A 18 -20.68 37.64 -6.49
C GLN A 18 -21.65 38.42 -5.56
N SER A 19 -21.56 38.16 -4.22
CA SER A 19 -22.40 38.81 -3.23
C SER A 19 -21.64 39.94 -2.52
N GLN A 20 -22.31 41.04 -2.21
CA GLN A 20 -21.80 42.13 -1.40
C GLN A 20 -22.21 42.04 0.08
N SER A 21 -22.71 40.88 0.53
CA SER A 21 -23.15 40.69 1.89
C SER A 21 -21.98 40.45 2.85
N THR A 22 -22.14 40.86 4.11
CA THR A 22 -21.17 40.56 5.19
C THR A 22 -21.02 39.06 5.44
N LEU A 23 -22.08 38.27 5.20
CA LEU A 23 -22.04 36.84 5.29
C LEU A 23 -21.13 36.19 4.24
N ALA A 24 -21.17 36.71 3.01
CA ALA A 24 -20.30 36.25 1.96
C ALA A 24 -18.82 36.58 2.24
N ALA A 25 -18.55 37.75 2.79
CA ALA A 25 -17.22 38.14 3.21
C ALA A 25 -16.68 37.24 4.34
N ASN A 26 -17.48 37.02 5.38
CA ASN A 26 -17.11 36.14 6.49
C ASN A 26 -16.87 34.70 6.02
N PHE A 27 -17.67 34.18 5.09
CA PHE A 27 -17.44 32.86 4.52
C PHE A 27 -16.15 32.79 3.71
N SER A 28 -15.87 33.82 2.88
CA SER A 28 -14.62 33.92 2.14
C SER A 28 -13.41 33.94 3.05
N ASP A 29 -13.47 34.73 4.14
CA ASP A 29 -12.39 34.82 5.14
C ASP A 29 -12.15 33.49 5.86
N LEU A 30 -13.22 32.76 6.24
CA LEU A 30 -13.11 31.46 6.88
C LEU A 30 -12.48 30.41 5.95
N VAL A 31 -12.89 30.39 4.69
CA VAL A 31 -12.31 29.46 3.70
C VAL A 31 -10.85 29.80 3.43
N ALA A 32 -10.47 31.08 3.41
CA ALA A 32 -9.11 31.52 3.22
C ALA A 32 -8.18 31.21 4.44
N GLN A 33 -8.75 31.10 5.65
CA GLN A 33 -8.01 30.76 6.87
C GLN A 33 -7.78 29.25 7.04
N GLU A 34 -8.49 28.41 6.29
CA GLU A 34 -8.31 26.97 6.36
C GLU A 34 -6.95 26.54 5.79
N PRO A 35 -6.08 25.89 6.59
CA PRO A 35 -4.74 25.49 6.16
C PRO A 35 -4.71 24.52 4.97
N LEU A 36 -5.84 23.84 4.71
CA LEU A 36 -5.99 22.89 3.60
C LEU A 36 -6.10 23.57 2.24
N PHE A 37 -6.41 24.88 2.19
CA PHE A 37 -6.70 25.60 0.95
C PHE A 37 -5.69 26.72 0.68
N ASN A 38 -5.26 26.79 -0.56
CA ASN A 38 -4.58 27.98 -1.09
C ASN A 38 -5.59 28.71 -1.98
N VAL A 39 -6.21 29.75 -1.41
CA VAL A 39 -7.33 30.44 -2.02
C VAL A 39 -6.86 31.55 -2.95
N THR A 40 -7.34 31.55 -4.20
CA THR A 40 -7.14 32.62 -5.17
C THR A 40 -8.49 33.26 -5.47
N GLU A 41 -8.67 34.54 -5.16
CA GLU A 41 -9.87 35.31 -5.51
C GLU A 41 -9.76 35.90 -6.91
N GLY A 42 -10.86 35.85 -7.66
CA GLY A 42 -10.87 36.39 -9.02
C GLY A 42 -12.23 36.39 -9.70
N GLY A 43 -12.24 36.76 -10.97
CA GLY A 43 -13.45 36.77 -11.81
C GLY A 43 -13.86 35.36 -12.23
N LEU A 44 -15.17 35.13 -12.38
CA LEU A 44 -15.72 33.79 -12.76
C LEU A 44 -15.12 33.27 -14.07
N VAL A 45 -14.92 34.12 -15.06
CA VAL A 45 -14.44 33.72 -16.40
C VAL A 45 -12.95 33.33 -16.33
N GLU A 46 -12.17 34.09 -15.60
CA GLU A 46 -10.72 33.89 -15.42
C GLU A 46 -10.44 32.59 -14.65
N LEU A 47 -11.01 32.47 -13.45
CA LEU A 47 -10.79 31.28 -12.60
C LEU A 47 -11.40 30.00 -13.19
N LYS A 48 -12.46 30.11 -13.99
CA LYS A 48 -13.00 28.97 -14.73
C LYS A 48 -12.01 28.50 -15.82
N GLN A 49 -11.31 29.43 -16.47
CA GLN A 49 -10.29 29.07 -17.45
C GLN A 49 -9.07 28.42 -16.79
N GLU A 50 -8.66 28.93 -15.62
CA GLU A 50 -7.59 28.33 -14.81
C GLU A 50 -7.94 26.91 -14.33
N LEU A 51 -9.21 26.68 -13.96
CA LEU A 51 -9.70 25.34 -13.61
C LEU A 51 -9.62 24.38 -14.82
N ILE A 52 -10.00 24.83 -16.01
CA ILE A 52 -9.91 24.04 -17.25
C ILE A 52 -8.45 23.75 -17.63
N ASN A 53 -7.55 24.68 -17.39
CA ASN A 53 -6.11 24.53 -17.66
C ASN A 53 -5.39 23.65 -16.62
N GLY A 54 -6.05 23.32 -15.49
CA GLY A 54 -5.47 22.55 -14.41
C GLY A 54 -4.63 23.37 -13.41
N ASP A 55 -4.66 24.70 -13.50
CA ASP A 55 -3.96 25.61 -12.57
C ASP A 55 -4.66 25.71 -11.21
N GLN A 56 -5.99 25.47 -11.19
CA GLN A 56 -6.84 25.36 -10.01
C GLN A 56 -7.41 23.94 -9.89
N THR A 57 -7.61 23.48 -8.64
CA THR A 57 -8.20 22.16 -8.35
C THR A 57 -9.71 22.21 -8.25
N ALA A 58 -10.23 23.30 -7.71
CA ALA A 58 -11.66 23.53 -7.51
C ALA A 58 -11.98 25.02 -7.58
N LEU A 59 -13.23 25.34 -7.85
CA LEU A 59 -13.76 26.71 -7.90
C LEU A 59 -15.05 26.81 -7.12
N ILE A 60 -15.09 27.70 -6.14
CA ILE A 60 -16.29 28.03 -5.37
C ILE A 60 -16.92 29.30 -5.96
N VAL A 61 -18.22 29.23 -6.23
CA VAL A 61 -19.00 30.39 -6.68
C VAL A 61 -20.07 30.71 -5.62
N ILE A 62 -19.92 31.86 -4.98
CA ILE A 62 -20.90 32.40 -4.03
C ILE A 62 -21.90 33.25 -4.83
N PRO A 63 -23.20 32.90 -4.84
CA PRO A 63 -24.17 33.60 -5.65
C PRO A 63 -24.56 34.98 -5.06
N THR A 64 -25.10 35.86 -5.89
CA THR A 64 -25.54 37.21 -5.51
C THR A 64 -26.66 37.26 -4.46
N ASN A 65 -27.43 36.16 -4.34
CA ASN A 65 -28.50 36.01 -3.35
C ASN A 65 -28.03 35.48 -1.99
N PHE A 66 -26.74 35.34 -1.77
CA PHE A 66 -26.17 34.95 -0.49
C PHE A 66 -26.17 36.15 0.47
N LYS A 67 -27.38 36.56 0.92
CA LYS A 67 -27.58 37.77 1.70
C LYS A 67 -28.22 37.56 3.06
N ASP A 68 -29.15 36.61 3.17
CA ASP A 68 -29.95 36.41 4.37
C ASP A 68 -30.03 34.94 4.76
N ALA A 69 -29.91 34.65 6.06
CA ALA A 69 -30.07 33.30 6.62
C ALA A 69 -31.52 32.75 6.52
N LYS A 70 -32.45 33.51 5.99
CA LYS A 70 -33.87 33.14 5.89
C LYS A 70 -34.25 32.38 4.60
N GLU A 71 -33.43 32.53 3.54
CA GLU A 71 -33.65 31.84 2.27
C GLU A 71 -32.48 30.89 1.98
N PRO A 72 -32.77 29.64 1.53
CA PRO A 72 -31.71 28.68 1.21
C PRO A 72 -30.91 29.15 -0.02
N SER A 73 -29.69 29.51 0.18
CA SER A 73 -28.76 29.89 -0.88
C SER A 73 -27.87 28.70 -1.26
N LYS A 74 -27.68 28.47 -2.56
CA LYS A 74 -26.86 27.35 -3.06
C LYS A 74 -25.48 27.86 -3.48
N ILE A 75 -24.44 27.48 -2.78
CA ILE A 75 -23.05 27.67 -3.20
C ILE A 75 -22.73 26.60 -4.24
N THR A 76 -22.16 27.00 -5.36
CA THR A 76 -21.79 26.06 -6.42
C THR A 76 -20.30 25.75 -6.32
N LEU A 77 -19.96 24.47 -6.19
CA LEU A 77 -18.60 23.97 -6.24
C LEU A 77 -18.37 23.33 -7.61
N LEU A 78 -17.46 23.89 -8.39
CA LEU A 78 -17.00 23.33 -9.67
C LEU A 78 -15.67 22.59 -9.43
N LEU A 79 -15.59 21.36 -9.91
CA LEU A 79 -14.45 20.47 -9.70
C LEU A 79 -13.93 19.95 -11.04
N ASP A 80 -12.64 19.73 -11.13
CA ASP A 80 -12.06 18.96 -12.22
C ASP A 80 -12.41 17.47 -12.04
N ALA A 81 -13.03 16.86 -13.05
CA ALA A 81 -13.42 15.45 -13.05
C ALA A 81 -12.25 14.46 -12.87
N ALA A 82 -11.02 14.90 -13.10
CA ALA A 82 -9.82 14.09 -12.90
C ALA A 82 -9.42 13.92 -11.41
N GLN A 83 -9.99 14.74 -10.50
CA GLN A 83 -9.55 14.82 -9.09
C GLN A 83 -10.64 14.41 -8.08
N VAL A 84 -11.42 13.39 -8.40
CA VAL A 84 -12.57 12.91 -7.60
C VAL A 84 -12.25 12.64 -6.11
N ARG A 85 -11.01 12.23 -5.79
CA ARG A 85 -10.62 11.96 -4.40
C ARG A 85 -10.49 13.23 -3.54
N GLN A 86 -10.13 14.35 -4.13
CA GLN A 86 -10.04 15.64 -3.42
C GLN A 86 -11.43 16.29 -3.28
N ALA A 87 -12.35 15.98 -4.20
CA ALA A 87 -13.71 16.50 -4.20
C ALA A 87 -14.45 16.21 -2.89
N ASP A 88 -14.36 15.00 -2.36
CA ASP A 88 -15.01 14.60 -1.11
C ASP A 88 -14.44 15.34 0.11
N ALA A 89 -13.12 15.53 0.16
CA ALA A 89 -12.46 16.28 1.24
C ALA A 89 -12.88 17.76 1.20
N ILE A 90 -12.83 18.38 0.01
CA ILE A 90 -13.27 19.77 -0.21
C ILE A 90 -14.72 19.95 0.19
N ALA A 91 -15.61 19.08 -0.29
CA ALA A 91 -17.04 19.17 -0.01
C ALA A 91 -17.35 19.02 1.48
N LYS A 92 -16.67 18.10 2.18
CA LYS A 92 -16.85 17.92 3.64
C LYS A 92 -16.35 19.13 4.43
N THR A 93 -15.19 19.66 4.10
CA THR A 93 -14.63 20.85 4.79
C THR A 93 -15.53 22.06 4.58
N LEU A 94 -15.95 22.32 3.34
CA LEU A 94 -16.87 23.43 3.03
C LEU A 94 -18.24 23.26 3.71
N ASN A 95 -18.78 22.05 3.73
CA ASN A 95 -20.05 21.78 4.41
C ASN A 95 -19.94 22.02 5.92
N ASN A 96 -18.82 21.64 6.54
CA ASN A 96 -18.57 21.92 7.95
C ASN A 96 -18.47 23.42 8.23
N SER A 97 -17.77 24.18 7.36
CA SER A 97 -17.65 25.63 7.47
C SER A 97 -19.04 26.31 7.31
N LEU A 98 -19.88 25.84 6.38
CA LEU A 98 -21.24 26.35 6.22
C LEU A 98 -22.12 26.05 7.44
N ILE A 99 -22.03 24.84 8.00
CA ILE A 99 -22.76 24.46 9.22
C ILE A 99 -22.32 25.30 10.42
N SER A 100 -21.02 25.63 10.56
CA SER A 100 -20.53 26.47 11.65
C SER A 100 -21.10 27.89 11.53
N ILE A 101 -21.11 28.47 10.34
CA ILE A 101 -21.71 29.79 10.08
C ILE A 101 -23.22 29.78 10.38
N GLU A 102 -23.92 28.76 9.92
CA GLU A 102 -25.37 28.63 10.17
C GLU A 102 -25.68 28.57 11.68
N ARG A 103 -24.84 27.88 12.47
CA ARG A 103 -24.97 27.82 13.93
C ARG A 103 -24.73 29.17 14.57
N ASP A 104 -23.68 29.87 14.17
CA ASP A 104 -23.37 31.20 14.72
C ASP A 104 -24.49 32.22 14.43
N ILE A 105 -25.10 32.15 13.25
CA ILE A 105 -26.19 33.04 12.87
C ILE A 105 -27.49 32.74 13.63
N ARG A 106 -27.75 31.44 13.89
CA ARG A 106 -29.01 31.00 14.55
C ARG A 106 -28.90 31.03 16.07
N GLU A 107 -27.73 31.34 16.65
CA GLU A 107 -27.47 31.29 18.11
C GLU A 107 -27.89 29.95 18.75
N ILE A 108 -27.77 28.85 17.99
CA ILE A 108 -28.13 27.52 18.48
C ILE A 108 -26.87 26.89 19.09
N GLU A 109 -26.87 26.74 20.42
CA GLU A 109 -25.84 25.93 21.08
C GLU A 109 -25.90 24.48 20.55
N PRO A 110 -24.73 23.88 20.25
CA PRO A 110 -24.71 22.50 19.78
C PRO A 110 -25.20 21.58 20.90
N MET A 111 -26.31 20.85 20.63
CA MET A 111 -26.89 19.91 21.57
C MET A 111 -26.00 18.68 21.80
N PHE A 112 -25.07 18.44 20.88
CA PHE A 112 -24.07 17.37 20.93
C PHE A 112 -22.73 17.90 20.41
N SER A 113 -21.69 17.75 21.20
CA SER A 113 -20.31 17.95 20.77
C SER A 113 -19.66 16.58 20.57
N LEU A 114 -19.07 16.33 19.42
CA LEU A 114 -18.24 15.15 19.20
C LEU A 114 -16.80 15.52 19.59
N GLU A 115 -16.36 15.05 20.74
CA GLU A 115 -14.96 15.09 21.10
C GLU A 115 -14.30 13.83 20.52
N VAL A 116 -13.50 14.00 19.51
CA VAL A 116 -12.72 12.90 18.91
C VAL A 116 -11.44 12.76 19.69
N GLU A 117 -11.43 11.85 20.66
CA GLU A 117 -10.22 11.46 21.36
C GLU A 117 -9.50 10.41 20.52
N ASP A 118 -8.38 10.78 19.92
CA ASP A 118 -7.55 9.85 19.18
C ASP A 118 -6.80 8.92 20.16
N ILE A 119 -7.39 7.74 20.39
CA ILE A 119 -6.83 6.72 21.30
C ILE A 119 -5.57 6.09 20.71
N GLN A 120 -5.36 6.21 19.40
CA GLN A 120 -4.14 5.76 18.74
C GLN A 120 -3.09 6.88 18.71
N ALA A 121 -2.18 6.85 19.66
CA ALA A 121 -1.11 7.82 19.85
C ALA A 121 -0.11 7.98 18.70
N ARG A 122 -0.39 7.49 17.48
CA ARG A 122 0.50 7.60 16.33
C ARG A 122 -0.28 7.78 15.03
N PRO A 123 -0.24 8.96 14.41
CA PRO A 123 -0.68 9.11 13.03
C PRO A 123 0.16 8.16 12.16
N GLN A 124 -0.48 7.15 11.56
CA GLN A 124 0.19 6.24 10.64
C GLN A 124 0.42 6.99 9.32
N ARG A 125 1.68 7.30 9.04
CA ARG A 125 2.07 7.84 7.73
C ARG A 125 1.89 6.76 6.67
N TYR A 126 1.58 7.16 5.44
CA TYR A 126 1.47 6.21 4.32
C TYR A 126 2.72 5.33 4.15
N ILE A 127 3.90 5.86 4.48
CA ILE A 127 5.16 5.11 4.43
C ILE A 127 5.20 3.96 5.45
N ASP A 128 4.59 4.13 6.64
CA ASP A 128 4.54 3.08 7.66
C ASP A 128 3.63 1.91 7.21
N PHE A 129 2.60 2.21 6.40
CA PHE A 129 1.79 1.19 5.73
C PHE A 129 2.52 0.54 4.55
N LEU A 130 3.24 1.32 3.76
CA LEU A 130 3.85 0.90 2.50
C LEU A 130 5.11 0.06 2.71
N LEU A 131 5.95 0.41 3.69
CA LEU A 131 7.25 -0.24 3.91
C LEU A 131 7.15 -1.75 4.11
N PRO A 132 6.31 -2.29 5.03
CA PRO A 132 6.19 -3.74 5.21
C PRO A 132 5.69 -4.44 3.94
N GLY A 133 4.81 -3.79 3.18
CA GLY A 133 4.34 -4.30 1.90
C GLY A 133 5.45 -4.41 0.85
N ILE A 134 6.25 -3.37 0.69
CA ILE A 134 7.39 -3.36 -0.22
C ILE A 134 8.44 -4.39 0.21
N LEU A 135 8.74 -4.50 1.51
CA LEU A 135 9.67 -5.50 2.02
C LEU A 135 9.21 -6.92 1.69
N ALA A 136 7.93 -7.23 1.87
CA ALA A 136 7.35 -8.53 1.50
C ALA A 136 7.45 -8.79 -0.01
N TYR A 137 7.15 -7.78 -0.83
CA TYR A 137 7.25 -7.90 -2.29
C TYR A 137 8.70 -8.09 -2.76
N MET A 138 9.64 -7.32 -2.21
CA MET A 138 11.08 -7.50 -2.49
C MET A 138 11.55 -8.90 -2.08
N LEU A 139 11.14 -9.37 -0.89
CA LEU A 139 11.41 -10.71 -0.41
C LEU A 139 10.91 -11.77 -1.41
N MET A 140 9.66 -11.66 -1.85
CA MET A 140 9.08 -12.57 -2.84
C MET A 140 9.88 -12.59 -4.14
N ASN A 141 10.21 -11.41 -4.70
CA ASN A 141 10.98 -11.34 -5.95
C ASN A 141 12.37 -11.93 -5.81
N LEU A 142 13.11 -11.59 -4.75
CA LEU A 142 14.45 -12.10 -4.51
C LEU A 142 14.45 -13.63 -4.36
N CYS A 143 13.44 -14.18 -3.68
CA CYS A 143 13.30 -15.62 -3.47
C CYS A 143 12.89 -16.36 -4.73
N ILE A 144 11.78 -15.96 -5.35
CA ILE A 144 11.21 -16.67 -6.50
C ILE A 144 12.14 -16.58 -7.72
N ALA A 145 12.57 -15.37 -8.07
CA ALA A 145 13.50 -15.21 -9.18
C ALA A 145 14.85 -15.88 -8.89
N GLY A 146 15.40 -15.64 -7.70
CA GLY A 146 16.71 -16.19 -7.31
C GLY A 146 16.75 -17.72 -7.31
N SER A 147 15.74 -18.40 -6.76
CA SER A 147 15.70 -19.87 -6.78
C SER A 147 15.29 -20.43 -8.14
N GLY A 148 14.32 -19.82 -8.82
CA GLY A 148 13.86 -20.26 -10.13
C GLY A 148 14.95 -20.22 -11.20
N PHE A 149 15.64 -19.07 -11.32
CA PHE A 149 16.76 -18.94 -12.27
C PHE A 149 17.91 -19.88 -11.95
N ASN A 150 18.21 -20.12 -10.67
CA ASN A 150 19.28 -21.02 -10.28
C ASN A 150 18.99 -22.47 -10.65
N VAL A 151 17.75 -22.95 -10.46
CA VAL A 151 17.39 -24.33 -10.85
C VAL A 151 17.62 -24.54 -12.33
N VAL A 152 17.19 -23.60 -13.19
CA VAL A 152 17.39 -23.65 -14.62
C VAL A 152 18.89 -23.61 -14.96
N GLU A 153 19.67 -22.75 -14.30
CA GLU A 153 21.11 -22.65 -14.51
C GLU A 153 21.88 -23.90 -14.07
N TYR A 154 21.53 -24.47 -12.92
CA TYR A 154 22.13 -25.74 -12.46
C TYR A 154 21.83 -26.90 -13.42
N ARG A 155 20.64 -26.90 -14.03
CA ARG A 155 20.29 -27.86 -15.07
C ARG A 155 21.14 -27.64 -16.33
N ARG A 156 21.23 -26.40 -16.82
CA ARG A 156 22.01 -26.03 -18.00
C ARG A 156 23.48 -26.40 -17.86
N ARG A 157 24.09 -26.16 -16.70
CA ARG A 157 25.50 -26.49 -16.40
C ARG A 157 25.72 -27.97 -16.12
N GLY A 158 24.68 -28.78 -16.12
CA GLY A 158 24.78 -30.22 -15.82
C GLY A 158 25.11 -30.55 -14.36
N ILE A 159 24.99 -29.57 -13.44
CA ILE A 159 25.24 -29.77 -12.01
C ILE A 159 24.27 -30.80 -11.44
N LEU A 160 22.99 -30.71 -11.81
CA LEU A 160 21.95 -31.66 -11.37
C LEU A 160 22.24 -33.09 -11.85
N LYS A 161 22.79 -33.26 -13.05
CA LYS A 161 23.19 -34.59 -13.58
C LYS A 161 24.32 -35.22 -12.76
N ARG A 162 25.28 -34.39 -12.33
CA ARG A 162 26.40 -34.85 -11.50
C ARG A 162 25.95 -35.21 -10.06
N LEU A 163 25.03 -34.41 -9.51
CA LEU A 163 24.46 -34.70 -8.19
C LEU A 163 23.58 -35.96 -8.19
N PHE A 164 22.94 -36.27 -9.31
CA PHE A 164 22.10 -37.46 -9.43
C PHE A 164 22.84 -38.77 -9.23
N VAL A 165 24.13 -38.84 -9.58
CA VAL A 165 25.00 -40.04 -9.37
C VAL A 165 25.54 -40.13 -7.95
N THR A 166 25.28 -39.14 -7.11
CA THR A 166 25.61 -39.16 -5.68
C THR A 166 24.41 -39.62 -4.85
N PRO A 167 24.61 -40.13 -3.62
CA PRO A 167 23.51 -40.61 -2.77
C PRO A 167 22.68 -39.47 -2.13
N ILE A 168 22.68 -38.26 -2.74
CA ILE A 168 21.99 -37.08 -2.25
C ILE A 168 20.50 -37.12 -2.68
N GLN A 169 19.60 -36.92 -1.73
CA GLN A 169 18.16 -36.82 -2.03
C GLN A 169 17.76 -35.42 -2.47
N ALA A 170 16.66 -35.32 -3.26
CA ALA A 170 16.15 -34.02 -3.72
C ALA A 170 15.88 -33.05 -2.57
N LYS A 171 15.35 -33.54 -1.46
CA LYS A 171 15.08 -32.75 -0.26
C LYS A 171 16.36 -32.13 0.33
N ASP A 172 17.45 -32.89 0.38
CA ASP A 172 18.72 -32.43 0.97
C ASP A 172 19.34 -31.31 0.14
N PHE A 173 19.27 -31.45 -1.19
CA PHE A 173 19.70 -30.42 -2.12
C PHE A 173 18.87 -29.14 -2.00
N ILE A 174 17.52 -29.28 -1.97
CA ILE A 174 16.59 -28.14 -1.83
C ILE A 174 16.85 -27.42 -0.50
N VAL A 175 16.94 -28.15 0.61
CA VAL A 175 17.19 -27.58 1.95
C VAL A 175 18.53 -26.86 2.00
N ALA A 176 19.59 -27.47 1.45
CA ALA A 176 20.92 -26.82 1.42
C ALA A 176 20.91 -25.49 0.67
N ILE A 177 20.20 -25.42 -0.47
CA ILE A 177 20.08 -24.17 -1.22
C ILE A 177 19.20 -23.17 -0.48
N ILE A 178 18.09 -23.60 0.12
CA ILE A 178 17.23 -22.72 0.94
C ILE A 178 18.07 -22.08 2.05
N LEU A 179 18.84 -22.85 2.82
CA LEU A 179 19.66 -22.34 3.90
C LEU A 179 20.71 -21.34 3.39
N SER A 180 21.43 -21.68 2.32
CA SER A 180 22.41 -20.79 1.70
C SER A 180 21.77 -19.46 1.23
N ARG A 181 20.61 -19.53 0.58
CA ARG A 181 19.87 -18.36 0.10
C ARG A 181 19.29 -17.54 1.24
N MET A 182 18.81 -18.19 2.30
CA MET A 182 18.27 -17.51 3.47
C MET A 182 19.28 -16.54 4.09
N VAL A 183 20.54 -16.93 4.21
CA VAL A 183 21.61 -16.04 4.72
C VAL A 183 21.75 -14.78 3.86
N ILE A 184 21.78 -14.95 2.53
CA ILE A 184 21.90 -13.83 1.59
C ILE A 184 20.68 -12.89 1.70
N ILE A 185 19.48 -13.44 1.73
CA ILE A 185 18.23 -12.68 1.79
C ILE A 185 18.11 -11.95 3.12
N LEU A 186 18.41 -12.60 4.23
CA LEU A 186 18.42 -11.96 5.55
C LEU A 186 19.39 -10.78 5.60
N THR A 187 20.58 -10.92 5.01
CA THR A 187 21.55 -9.82 4.92
C THR A 187 20.99 -8.66 4.10
N GLN A 188 20.38 -8.94 2.93
CA GLN A 188 19.78 -7.90 2.07
C GLN A 188 18.62 -7.19 2.76
N ILE A 189 17.71 -7.94 3.38
CA ILE A 189 16.58 -7.35 4.13
C ILE A 189 17.07 -6.52 5.32
N SER A 190 18.11 -6.99 6.04
CA SER A 190 18.70 -6.24 7.16
C SER A 190 19.27 -4.89 6.69
N VAL A 191 19.95 -4.87 5.55
CA VAL A 191 20.49 -3.62 4.99
C VAL A 191 19.34 -2.67 4.60
N ILE A 192 18.33 -3.16 3.90
CA ILE A 192 17.18 -2.34 3.47
C ILE A 192 16.41 -1.82 4.68
N LEU A 193 16.14 -2.68 5.66
CA LEU A 193 15.47 -2.30 6.89
C LEU A 193 16.28 -1.28 7.69
N GLY A 194 17.60 -1.49 7.80
CA GLY A 194 18.51 -0.55 8.48
C GLY A 194 18.50 0.83 7.81
N LEU A 195 18.55 0.89 6.48
CA LEU A 195 18.44 2.13 5.73
C LEU A 195 17.07 2.80 5.92
N ALA A 196 15.99 2.02 5.89
CA ALA A 196 14.64 2.55 6.11
C ALA A 196 14.48 3.15 7.53
N LEU A 197 14.99 2.49 8.55
CA LEU A 197 14.98 3.01 9.94
C LEU A 197 15.81 4.28 10.08
N MET A 198 16.99 4.34 9.44
CA MET A 198 17.89 5.50 9.54
C MET A 198 17.41 6.72 8.74
N LEU A 199 16.93 6.50 7.50
CA LEU A 199 16.59 7.59 6.58
C LEU A 199 15.14 8.07 6.71
N LEU A 200 14.21 7.17 7.04
CA LEU A 200 12.78 7.47 7.04
C LEU A 200 12.20 7.64 8.46
N ASN A 201 13.02 7.55 9.50
CA ASN A 201 12.59 7.66 10.91
C ASN A 201 11.39 6.78 11.25
N ILE A 202 11.31 5.58 10.64
CA ILE A 202 10.21 4.65 10.87
C ILE A 202 10.40 4.00 12.23
N LYS A 203 9.31 3.89 13.00
CA LYS A 203 9.31 3.21 14.29
C LYS A 203 8.61 1.87 14.15
N ILE A 204 9.33 0.78 14.39
CA ILE A 204 8.74 -0.55 14.46
C ILE A 204 8.12 -0.71 15.85
N ALA A 205 6.79 -0.93 15.91
CA ALA A 205 6.08 -1.10 17.17
C ALA A 205 6.37 -2.45 17.83
N GLY A 206 6.59 -3.48 17.00
CA GLY A 206 6.83 -4.85 17.47
C GLY A 206 8.30 -5.22 17.66
N SER A 207 8.51 -6.48 18.01
CA SER A 207 9.84 -7.04 18.20
C SER A 207 10.55 -7.31 16.87
N LEU A 208 11.80 -6.87 16.75
CA LEU A 208 12.67 -7.21 15.61
C LEU A 208 12.80 -8.73 15.44
N LEU A 209 12.82 -9.49 16.53
CA LEU A 209 12.90 -10.95 16.47
C LEU A 209 11.65 -11.54 15.78
N SER A 210 10.47 -11.05 16.11
CA SER A 210 9.20 -11.46 15.43
C SER A 210 9.23 -11.09 13.96
N LEU A 211 9.76 -9.90 13.60
CA LEU A 211 9.88 -9.44 12.23
C LEU A 211 10.82 -10.35 11.42
N TYR A 212 12.00 -10.65 11.94
CA TYR A 212 12.95 -11.58 11.29
C TYR A 212 12.38 -13.00 11.21
N GLY A 213 11.64 -13.45 12.22
CA GLY A 213 10.92 -14.72 12.19
C GLY A 213 9.95 -14.77 11.00
N MET A 214 9.19 -13.69 10.79
CA MET A 214 8.27 -13.56 9.64
C MET A 214 9.00 -13.55 8.31
N VAL A 215 10.13 -12.84 8.21
CA VAL A 215 11.00 -12.82 7.03
C VAL A 215 11.52 -14.23 6.72
N ILE A 216 11.96 -15.00 7.72
CA ILE A 216 12.45 -16.38 7.56
C ILE A 216 11.37 -17.29 7.00
N LEU A 217 10.15 -17.23 7.57
CA LEU A 217 9.03 -18.05 7.12
C LEU A 217 8.60 -17.67 5.68
N GLY A 218 8.49 -16.38 5.38
CA GLY A 218 8.20 -15.89 4.03
C GLY A 218 9.28 -16.29 3.02
N THR A 219 10.56 -16.18 3.40
CA THR A 219 11.69 -16.63 2.59
C THR A 219 11.57 -18.10 2.22
N PHE A 220 11.27 -18.95 3.19
CA PHE A 220 11.09 -20.39 2.96
C PHE A 220 9.99 -20.67 1.93
N ILE A 221 8.81 -20.05 2.11
CA ILE A 221 7.67 -20.22 1.21
C ILE A 221 8.05 -19.81 -0.23
N PHE A 222 8.59 -18.60 -0.39
CA PHE A 222 8.87 -18.06 -1.73
C PHE A 222 10.05 -18.75 -2.42
N LEU A 223 11.05 -19.24 -1.67
CA LEU A 223 12.11 -20.08 -2.24
C LEU A 223 11.55 -21.38 -2.77
N CYS A 224 10.65 -22.05 -2.02
CA CYS A 224 10.00 -23.28 -2.47
C CYS A 224 9.16 -23.05 -3.73
N ILE A 225 8.38 -21.96 -3.78
CA ILE A 225 7.63 -21.58 -4.99
C ILE A 225 8.58 -21.36 -6.17
N GLY A 226 9.68 -20.64 -5.98
CA GLY A 226 10.67 -20.42 -7.03
C GLY A 226 11.34 -21.72 -7.50
N PHE A 227 11.64 -22.67 -6.62
CA PHE A 227 12.11 -24.02 -6.99
C PHE A 227 11.11 -24.74 -7.87
N PHE A 228 9.84 -24.71 -7.52
CA PHE A 228 8.78 -25.31 -8.31
C PHE A 228 8.70 -24.68 -9.70
N LEU A 229 8.66 -23.34 -9.79
CA LEU A 229 8.62 -22.62 -11.07
C LEU A 229 9.87 -22.89 -11.94
N GLY A 230 11.06 -22.93 -11.31
CA GLY A 230 12.30 -23.31 -11.97
C GLY A 230 12.31 -24.74 -12.50
N SER A 231 11.55 -25.63 -11.86
CA SER A 231 11.40 -27.01 -12.33
C SER A 231 10.52 -27.10 -13.58
N LEU A 232 9.54 -26.22 -13.73
CA LEU A 232 8.69 -26.16 -14.92
C LEU A 232 9.40 -25.57 -16.14
N ALA A 233 10.32 -24.65 -15.94
CA ALA A 233 11.00 -23.97 -17.03
C ALA A 233 12.17 -24.79 -17.57
N LYS A 234 12.28 -24.89 -18.91
CA LYS A 234 13.40 -25.57 -19.58
C LYS A 234 14.59 -24.64 -19.86
N THR A 235 14.34 -23.35 -20.07
CA THR A 235 15.37 -22.37 -20.45
C THR A 235 15.31 -21.12 -19.57
N GLN A 236 16.37 -20.30 -19.61
CA GLN A 236 16.43 -19.01 -18.91
C GLN A 236 15.42 -18.01 -19.49
N GLU A 237 15.12 -18.09 -20.79
CA GLU A 237 14.09 -17.24 -21.42
C GLU A 237 12.68 -17.65 -20.96
N ALA A 238 12.42 -18.95 -20.79
CA ALA A 238 11.11 -19.46 -20.41
C ALA A 238 10.76 -19.16 -18.93
N ILE A 239 11.75 -19.13 -18.03
CA ILE A 239 11.49 -18.87 -16.60
C ILE A 239 11.04 -17.42 -16.33
N ARG A 240 11.54 -16.44 -17.10
CA ARG A 240 11.21 -15.03 -16.90
C ARG A 240 9.71 -14.73 -16.95
N PRO A 241 8.97 -15.09 -18.01
CA PRO A 241 7.53 -14.87 -18.08
C PRO A 241 6.76 -15.68 -17.02
N ILE A 242 7.22 -16.89 -16.66
CA ILE A 242 6.59 -17.70 -15.63
C ILE A 242 6.68 -17.01 -14.27
N VAL A 243 7.85 -16.49 -13.91
CA VAL A 243 8.06 -15.73 -12.68
C VAL A 243 7.21 -14.45 -12.70
N ALA A 244 7.22 -13.70 -13.81
CA ALA A 244 6.44 -12.47 -13.93
C ALA A 244 4.93 -12.73 -13.79
N LEU A 245 4.41 -13.77 -14.45
CA LEU A 245 2.99 -14.16 -14.37
C LEU A 245 2.58 -14.58 -12.94
N THR A 246 3.52 -15.11 -12.17
CA THR A 246 3.26 -15.50 -10.77
C THR A 246 3.36 -14.32 -9.81
N THR A 247 4.33 -13.41 -10.02
CA THR A 247 4.62 -12.32 -9.07
C THR A 247 3.77 -11.07 -9.31
N PHE A 248 3.48 -10.74 -10.58
CA PHE A 248 2.76 -9.51 -10.91
C PHE A 248 1.31 -9.46 -10.40
N PRO A 249 0.48 -10.52 -10.57
CA PRO A 249 -0.86 -10.53 -9.98
C PRO A 249 -0.84 -10.43 -8.45
N GLN A 250 0.13 -11.08 -7.80
CA GLN A 250 0.28 -10.98 -6.35
C GLN A 250 0.62 -9.56 -5.91
N LEU A 251 1.48 -8.83 -6.65
CA LEU A 251 1.81 -7.44 -6.33
C LEU A 251 0.56 -6.55 -6.26
N ILE A 252 -0.36 -6.73 -7.22
CA ILE A 252 -1.58 -5.93 -7.30
C ILE A 252 -2.60 -6.34 -6.23
N LEU A 253 -2.82 -7.65 -6.06
CA LEU A 253 -3.90 -8.16 -5.22
C LEU A 253 -3.53 -8.27 -3.73
N SER A 254 -2.25 -8.40 -3.39
CA SER A 254 -1.82 -8.75 -2.02
C SER A 254 -1.82 -7.60 -1.02
N GLY A 255 -2.38 -6.44 -1.39
CA GLY A 255 -2.48 -5.34 -0.44
C GLY A 255 -1.17 -4.61 -0.18
N VAL A 256 -0.18 -4.70 -1.08
CA VAL A 256 1.13 -4.02 -0.93
C VAL A 256 0.96 -2.50 -0.93
N PHE A 257 0.26 -1.96 -1.92
CA PHE A 257 0.10 -0.52 -2.14
C PHE A 257 -1.18 0.06 -1.53
N PHE A 258 -2.23 -0.75 -1.40
CA PHE A 258 -3.53 -0.35 -0.88
C PHE A 258 -4.15 -1.50 -0.08
N PRO A 259 -5.02 -1.23 0.89
CA PRO A 259 -5.66 -2.27 1.69
C PRO A 259 -6.48 -3.24 0.82
N ILE A 260 -6.47 -4.53 1.16
CA ILE A 260 -7.26 -5.57 0.46
C ILE A 260 -8.76 -5.24 0.52
N THR A 261 -9.21 -4.57 1.57
CA THR A 261 -10.60 -4.10 1.73
C THR A 261 -11.05 -3.09 0.67
N SER A 262 -10.10 -2.43 -0.02
CA SER A 262 -10.39 -1.54 -1.14
C SER A 262 -10.67 -2.29 -2.46
N LEU A 263 -10.42 -3.59 -2.51
CA LEU A 263 -10.74 -4.43 -3.66
C LEU A 263 -12.24 -4.77 -3.68
N HIS A 264 -12.75 -5.08 -4.87
CA HIS A 264 -14.11 -5.59 -5.02
C HIS A 264 -14.31 -6.85 -4.17
N GLU A 265 -15.48 -7.01 -3.54
CA GLU A 265 -15.79 -8.08 -2.59
C GLU A 265 -15.45 -9.48 -3.10
N LEU A 266 -15.68 -9.74 -4.40
CA LEU A 266 -15.36 -11.04 -5.03
C LEU A 266 -13.84 -11.35 -5.10
N LEU A 267 -12.99 -10.32 -5.10
CA LEU A 267 -11.53 -10.49 -5.17
C LEU A 267 -10.88 -10.60 -3.79
N GLN A 268 -11.54 -10.12 -2.74
CA GLN A 268 -10.98 -10.12 -1.39
C GLN A 268 -10.59 -11.51 -0.88
N PRO A 269 -11.44 -12.57 -0.99
CA PRO A 269 -11.06 -13.89 -0.51
C PRO A 269 -9.89 -14.48 -1.30
N ILE A 270 -9.80 -14.22 -2.62
CA ILE A 270 -8.68 -14.65 -3.45
C ILE A 270 -7.42 -13.91 -3.01
N ALA A 271 -7.51 -12.59 -2.84
CA ALA A 271 -6.41 -11.75 -2.40
C ALA A 271 -5.87 -12.19 -1.03
N GLN A 272 -6.74 -12.46 -0.07
CA GLN A 272 -6.36 -12.92 1.28
C GLN A 272 -5.67 -14.28 1.28
N ALA A 273 -6.04 -15.16 0.35
CA ALA A 273 -5.45 -16.48 0.24
C ALA A 273 -4.04 -16.49 -0.39
N LEU A 274 -3.60 -15.41 -1.04
CA LEU A 274 -2.30 -15.35 -1.69
C LEU A 274 -1.14 -15.41 -0.68
N PRO A 275 -0.03 -16.11 -1.00
CA PRO A 275 1.11 -16.21 -0.08
C PRO A 275 1.74 -14.84 0.23
N LEU A 276 1.76 -13.92 -0.73
CA LEU A 276 2.27 -12.56 -0.49
C LEU A 276 1.37 -11.80 0.49
N SER A 277 0.05 -11.93 0.39
CA SER A 277 -0.90 -11.28 1.31
C SER A 277 -0.70 -11.72 2.75
N VAL A 278 -0.48 -13.02 2.96
CA VAL A 278 -0.21 -13.57 4.30
C VAL A 278 1.07 -12.99 4.89
N VAL A 279 2.14 -12.88 4.07
CA VAL A 279 3.42 -12.30 4.52
C VAL A 279 3.28 -10.80 4.75
N VAL A 280 2.59 -10.05 3.88
CA VAL A 280 2.32 -8.61 4.05
C VAL A 280 1.55 -8.33 5.33
N SER A 281 0.46 -9.08 5.57
CA SER A 281 -0.37 -8.94 6.77
C SER A 281 0.43 -9.22 8.04
N GLY A 282 1.27 -10.27 8.02
CA GLY A 282 2.14 -10.59 9.14
C GLY A 282 3.20 -9.54 9.43
N LEU A 283 3.89 -9.04 8.40
CA LEU A 283 4.86 -7.97 8.56
C LEU A 283 4.23 -6.68 9.05
N ARG A 284 3.01 -6.32 8.57
CA ARG A 284 2.27 -5.14 9.06
C ARG A 284 1.84 -5.30 10.51
N GLY A 285 1.21 -6.42 10.86
CA GLY A 285 0.79 -6.68 12.23
C GLY A 285 1.95 -6.61 13.22
N ILE A 286 3.15 -7.03 12.82
CA ILE A 286 4.35 -6.92 13.66
C ILE A 286 4.87 -5.47 13.68
N SER A 287 5.05 -4.85 12.51
CA SER A 287 5.72 -3.53 12.44
C SER A 287 4.85 -2.39 12.92
N ASN A 288 3.54 -2.41 12.64
CA ASN A 288 2.63 -1.30 12.90
C ASN A 288 1.82 -1.51 14.19
N ASP A 289 1.28 -2.73 14.37
CA ASP A 289 0.38 -3.04 15.49
C ASP A 289 1.11 -3.62 16.70
N GLY A 290 2.41 -3.91 16.57
CA GLY A 290 3.22 -4.47 17.65
C GLY A 290 2.89 -5.92 18.00
N ALA A 291 2.16 -6.62 17.14
CA ALA A 291 1.77 -8.00 17.38
C ALA A 291 2.99 -8.94 17.44
N SER A 292 2.94 -9.93 18.31
CA SER A 292 3.93 -11.01 18.29
C SER A 292 3.60 -12.00 17.18
N LEU A 293 4.63 -12.70 16.67
CA LEU A 293 4.43 -13.73 15.63
C LEU A 293 3.37 -14.78 16.00
N LEU A 294 3.31 -15.13 17.30
CA LEU A 294 2.35 -16.13 17.83
C LEU A 294 0.94 -15.57 18.03
N ALA A 295 0.79 -14.27 18.16
CA ALA A 295 -0.52 -13.62 18.35
C ALA A 295 -1.30 -13.45 17.04
N LEU A 296 -0.65 -13.66 15.88
CA LEU A 296 -1.24 -13.54 14.55
C LEU A 296 -1.93 -14.86 14.12
N ASN A 297 -2.94 -15.31 14.86
CA ASN A 297 -3.55 -16.63 14.69
C ASN A 297 -3.93 -16.99 13.24
N SER A 298 -4.66 -16.14 12.54
CA SER A 298 -5.08 -16.40 11.16
C SER A 298 -3.90 -16.36 10.17
N THR A 299 -2.98 -15.41 10.35
CA THR A 299 -1.77 -15.27 9.55
C THR A 299 -0.82 -16.45 9.79
N ALA A 300 -0.65 -16.88 11.04
CA ALA A 300 0.17 -18.04 11.38
C ALA A 300 -0.36 -19.34 10.73
N LEU A 301 -1.66 -19.55 10.73
CA LEU A 301 -2.28 -20.67 10.03
C LEU A 301 -1.98 -20.62 8.52
N GLY A 302 -2.18 -19.45 7.90
CA GLY A 302 -1.88 -19.23 6.49
C GLY A 302 -0.42 -19.53 6.14
N LEU A 303 0.52 -19.09 6.98
CA LEU A 303 1.95 -19.38 6.81
C LEU A 303 2.26 -20.86 6.86
N VAL A 304 1.71 -21.58 7.86
CA VAL A 304 1.93 -23.04 8.00
C VAL A 304 1.37 -23.79 6.80
N VAL A 305 0.17 -23.42 6.35
CA VAL A 305 -0.45 -24.02 5.16
C VAL A 305 0.39 -23.78 3.92
N TRP A 306 0.80 -22.53 3.66
CA TRP A 306 1.64 -22.22 2.52
C TRP A 306 3.03 -22.85 2.60
N MET A 307 3.62 -22.93 3.78
CA MET A 307 4.91 -23.59 3.99
C MET A 307 4.81 -25.09 3.65
N ALA A 308 3.76 -25.78 4.12
CA ALA A 308 3.54 -27.18 3.82
C ALA A 308 3.27 -27.42 2.33
N ILE A 309 2.37 -26.64 1.72
CA ILE A 309 2.01 -26.75 0.30
C ILE A 309 3.22 -26.48 -0.59
N SER A 310 3.91 -25.35 -0.38
CA SER A 310 5.04 -24.93 -1.23
C SER A 310 6.21 -25.93 -1.15
N PHE A 311 6.52 -26.42 0.05
CA PHE A 311 7.57 -27.41 0.22
C PHE A 311 7.22 -28.75 -0.43
N PHE A 312 5.98 -29.25 -0.19
CA PHE A 312 5.53 -30.50 -0.81
C PHE A 312 5.53 -30.42 -2.34
N VAL A 313 5.03 -29.32 -2.90
CA VAL A 313 5.03 -29.09 -4.36
C VAL A 313 6.45 -28.98 -4.89
N ALA A 314 7.33 -28.26 -4.21
CA ALA A 314 8.73 -28.13 -4.62
C ALA A 314 9.42 -29.49 -4.67
N VAL A 315 9.26 -30.31 -3.66
CA VAL A 315 9.91 -31.65 -3.59
C VAL A 315 9.30 -32.62 -4.61
N LYS A 316 7.97 -32.65 -4.73
CA LYS A 316 7.25 -33.57 -5.62
C LYS A 316 7.53 -33.32 -7.09
N TYR A 317 7.59 -32.05 -7.51
CA TYR A 317 7.77 -31.66 -8.91
C TYR A 317 9.22 -31.31 -9.26
N PHE A 318 10.16 -31.51 -8.35
CA PHE A 318 11.57 -31.30 -8.64
C PHE A 318 12.10 -32.35 -9.62
N VAL A 319 12.48 -31.93 -10.80
CA VAL A 319 12.96 -32.82 -11.87
C VAL A 319 14.48 -32.77 -11.95
N TRP A 320 15.13 -33.92 -11.61
CA TRP A 320 16.57 -34.12 -11.70
C TRP A 320 17.07 -34.31 -13.13
N LYS A 321 16.29 -35.01 -13.94
CA LYS A 321 16.64 -35.34 -15.34
C LYS A 321 15.91 -34.43 -16.31
N GLU A 322 16.64 -33.92 -17.29
CA GLU A 322 16.01 -33.65 -18.58
C GLU A 322 15.60 -35.01 -19.15
N VAL A 323 14.30 -35.24 -19.30
CA VAL A 323 13.83 -36.28 -20.19
C VAL A 323 14.25 -35.82 -21.58
N ALA A 324 15.34 -36.42 -22.09
CA ALA A 324 15.70 -36.27 -23.48
C ALA A 324 14.57 -36.94 -24.28
N ASN A 325 13.71 -36.13 -24.87
CA ASN A 325 12.91 -36.50 -26.02
C ASN A 325 13.62 -35.95 -27.24
#